data_54bca89fdf62d3bbcf4bf2f888056ca0
#
_entry.id   54bca89fdf62d3bbcf4bf2f888056ca0
#
_cell.length_a   1.000
_cell.length_b   1.000
_cell.length_c   1.000
_cell.angle_alpha   90.00
_cell.angle_beta   90.00
_cell.angle_gamma   90.00
#
_symmetry.space_group_name_H-M   'P 1'
#
loop_
_entity.id
_entity.type
_entity.pdbx_description
1 polymer ?
#
loop_
_entity_poly.entity_id
_entity_poly.type
_entity_poly.pdbx_seq_one_letter_code
_entity_poly.pdbx_strand_id
1 'polypeptide(L)'
;MITDLNVATIYVLDKDEALDFYVNKLGLEKGSDFKQGDYRWLTVRVPGQPDVEIGLEQPGPPLHDEATAEQLRELISKGALSGLVFHTDDIRALYETLQERGVTDFTQEPIDHFYGTDMGLRDPFGNAIRILERKTAPVATA
;
A
#
# COMPACT_ATOMS: atom_id res chain seq x y z
N MET A 1 -20.67 18.45 7.84
CA MET A 1 -20.78 17.06 7.35
C MET A 1 -19.47 16.67 6.69
N ILE A 2 -19.11 15.38 6.77
CA ILE A 2 -17.93 14.86 6.08
C ILE A 2 -18.18 14.91 4.58
N THR A 3 -17.18 15.33 3.79
CA THR A 3 -17.30 15.45 2.34
C THR A 3 -16.53 14.37 1.58
N ASP A 4 -15.42 13.90 2.12
CA ASP A 4 -14.55 12.93 1.43
C ASP A 4 -13.54 12.34 2.40
N LEU A 5 -12.89 11.26 1.96
CA LEU A 5 -11.75 10.68 2.65
C LEU A 5 -10.47 11.31 2.11
N ASN A 6 -9.66 11.90 3.00
CA ASN A 6 -8.40 12.52 2.60
C ASN A 6 -7.21 11.56 2.69
N VAL A 7 -7.04 10.92 3.85
CA VAL A 7 -5.90 10.04 4.11
C VAL A 7 -6.36 8.78 4.83
N ALA A 8 -5.93 7.63 4.35
CA ALA A 8 -5.97 6.37 5.08
C ALA A 8 -4.54 5.93 5.38
N THR A 9 -4.28 5.43 6.56
CA THR A 9 -2.92 5.20 7.05
C THR A 9 -2.60 3.71 7.15
N ILE A 10 -1.39 3.35 6.73
CA ILE A 10 -0.81 2.04 7.01
C ILE A 10 0.45 2.21 7.85
N TYR A 11 0.82 1.16 8.58
CA TYR A 11 2.03 1.16 9.37
C TYR A 11 3.18 0.53 8.62
N VAL A 12 4.33 1.18 8.68
CA VAL A 12 5.59 0.72 8.08
C VAL A 12 6.68 0.76 9.16
N LEU A 13 7.78 0.04 8.92
CA LEU A 13 8.87 0.00 9.90
C LEU A 13 9.97 1.03 9.61
N ASP A 14 10.01 1.56 8.39
CA ASP A 14 10.98 2.58 7.97
C ASP A 14 10.35 3.40 6.84
N LYS A 15 10.24 4.71 7.04
CA LYS A 15 9.58 5.60 6.08
C LYS A 15 10.34 5.77 4.77
N ASP A 16 11.67 5.79 4.81
CA ASP A 16 12.47 5.91 3.58
C ASP A 16 12.40 4.64 2.74
N GLU A 17 12.48 3.48 3.38
CA GLU A 17 12.32 2.20 2.69
C GLU A 17 10.91 2.04 2.13
N ALA A 18 9.90 2.50 2.89
CA ALA A 18 8.52 2.50 2.42
C ALA A 18 8.34 3.38 1.19
N LEU A 19 8.91 4.58 1.21
CA LEU A 19 8.84 5.50 0.08
C LEU A 19 9.48 4.90 -1.17
N ASP A 20 10.64 4.26 -1.02
CA ASP A 20 11.30 3.58 -2.14
C ASP A 20 10.43 2.47 -2.72
N PHE A 21 9.83 1.64 -1.87
CA PHE A 21 8.98 0.56 -2.34
C PHE A 21 7.72 1.09 -3.04
N TYR A 22 6.97 1.96 -2.36
CA TYR A 22 5.68 2.40 -2.88
C TYR A 22 5.81 3.29 -4.12
N VAL A 23 6.85 4.09 -4.22
CA VAL A 23 7.08 4.96 -5.38
C VAL A 23 7.88 4.26 -6.48
N ASN A 24 9.06 3.74 -6.15
CA ASN A 24 9.99 3.24 -7.18
C ASN A 24 9.65 1.81 -7.65
N LYS A 25 9.05 0.99 -6.80
CA LYS A 25 8.70 -0.38 -7.17
C LYS A 25 7.22 -0.52 -7.49
N LEU A 26 6.32 -0.10 -6.61
CA LEU A 26 4.89 -0.25 -6.84
C LEU A 26 4.33 0.75 -7.86
N GLY A 27 4.96 1.90 -8.02
CA GLY A 27 4.58 2.86 -9.05
C GLY A 27 3.61 3.94 -8.58
N LEU A 28 3.46 4.11 -7.26
CA LEU A 28 2.71 5.25 -6.72
C LEU A 28 3.56 6.52 -6.81
N GLU A 29 2.98 7.66 -6.52
CA GLU A 29 3.72 8.91 -6.45
C GLU A 29 3.74 9.45 -5.02
N LYS A 30 4.77 10.22 -4.69
CA LYS A 30 4.87 10.87 -3.39
C LYS A 30 3.80 11.97 -3.29
N GLY A 31 3.03 11.95 -2.22
CA GLY A 31 2.07 13.00 -1.90
C GLY A 31 2.73 14.11 -1.11
N SER A 32 2.63 14.06 0.20
CA SER A 32 3.23 15.02 1.12
C SER A 32 4.46 14.43 1.79
N ASP A 33 5.46 15.26 2.04
CA ASP A 33 6.65 14.86 2.79
C ASP A 33 7.24 16.09 3.47
N PHE A 34 6.95 16.25 4.76
CA PHE A 34 7.50 17.37 5.54
C PHE A 34 7.66 16.98 7.00
N LYS A 35 8.57 17.67 7.67
CA LYS A 35 8.82 17.50 9.09
C LYS A 35 8.18 18.62 9.89
N GLN A 36 7.62 18.24 11.05
CA GLN A 36 7.14 19.17 12.06
C GLN A 36 7.77 18.73 13.40
N GLY A 37 8.81 19.42 13.83
CA GLY A 37 9.65 18.94 14.91
C GLY A 37 10.36 17.65 14.51
N ASP A 38 10.29 16.63 15.36
CA ASP A 38 10.84 15.32 15.09
C ASP A 38 9.89 14.41 14.31
N TYR A 39 8.67 14.87 14.05
CA TYR A 39 7.66 14.09 13.35
C TYR A 39 7.71 14.38 11.86
N ARG A 40 7.73 13.29 11.06
CA ARG A 40 7.67 13.37 9.60
C ARG A 40 6.30 12.93 9.12
N TRP A 41 5.61 13.83 8.42
CA TRP A 41 4.38 13.53 7.70
C TRP A 41 4.73 13.08 6.30
N LEU A 42 4.38 11.84 5.95
CA LEU A 42 4.71 11.24 4.66
C LEU A 42 3.49 10.52 4.10
N THR A 43 3.13 10.85 2.88
CA THR A 43 2.05 10.17 2.16
C THR A 43 2.48 9.78 0.75
N VAL A 44 1.81 8.78 0.20
CA VAL A 44 1.89 8.42 -1.21
C VAL A 44 0.47 8.40 -1.76
N ARG A 45 0.34 8.44 -3.09
CA ARG A 45 -0.97 8.42 -3.74
C ARG A 45 -0.91 7.69 -5.08
N VAL A 46 -2.04 7.21 -5.53
CA VAL A 46 -2.17 6.60 -6.87
C VAL A 46 -2.16 7.71 -7.92
N PRO A 47 -1.31 7.61 -8.96
CA PRO A 47 -1.34 8.56 -10.07
C PRO A 47 -2.74 8.65 -10.68
N GLY A 48 -3.25 9.86 -10.85
CA GLY A 48 -4.60 10.08 -11.36
C GLY A 48 -5.71 10.04 -10.31
N GLN A 49 -5.39 9.77 -9.04
CA GLN A 49 -6.34 9.78 -7.93
C GLN A 49 -5.85 10.73 -6.83
N PRO A 50 -5.86 12.05 -7.07
CA PRO A 50 -5.22 13.02 -6.16
C PRO A 50 -5.97 13.27 -4.86
N ASP A 51 -7.24 12.89 -4.77
CA ASP A 51 -8.09 13.22 -3.62
C ASP A 51 -7.90 12.30 -2.42
N VAL A 52 -7.31 11.13 -2.62
CA VAL A 52 -7.04 10.15 -1.56
C VAL A 52 -5.56 9.85 -1.48
N GLU A 53 -5.01 9.94 -0.27
CA GLU A 53 -3.62 9.60 -0.02
C GLU A 53 -3.50 8.46 0.99
N ILE A 54 -2.37 7.78 0.96
CA ILE A 54 -2.02 6.73 1.91
C ILE A 54 -0.92 7.29 2.81
N GLY A 55 -1.23 7.44 4.10
CA GLY A 55 -0.25 7.85 5.09
C GLY A 55 0.66 6.68 5.44
N LEU A 56 1.97 6.93 5.46
CA LEU A 56 2.97 5.96 5.85
C LEU A 56 3.42 6.30 7.27
N GLU A 57 2.97 5.52 8.26
CA GLU A 57 3.21 5.80 9.66
C GLU A 57 4.16 4.78 10.27
N GLN A 58 5.14 5.28 10.99
CA GLN A 58 6.12 4.44 11.69
C GLN A 58 5.79 4.43 13.18
N PRO A 59 5.68 3.25 13.83
CA PRO A 59 5.43 3.20 15.26
C PRO A 59 6.49 3.94 16.06
N GLY A 60 6.06 4.71 17.04
CA GLY A 60 6.94 5.47 17.92
C GLY A 60 6.36 6.79 18.36
N PRO A 61 7.12 7.57 19.15
CA PRO A 61 6.71 8.91 19.56
C PRO A 61 6.56 9.84 18.34
N PRO A 62 5.67 10.84 18.37
CA PRO A 62 4.78 11.17 19.48
C PRO A 62 3.48 10.38 19.54
N LEU A 63 3.18 9.51 18.54
CA LEU A 63 1.90 8.84 18.44
C LEU A 63 1.76 7.66 19.41
N HIS A 64 2.86 6.97 19.70
CA HIS A 64 2.84 5.76 20.52
C HIS A 64 3.90 5.84 21.60
N ASP A 65 3.57 5.36 22.80
CA ASP A 65 4.60 5.08 23.80
C ASP A 65 5.46 3.88 23.34
N GLU A 66 6.60 3.67 23.98
CA GLU A 66 7.54 2.65 23.52
C GLU A 66 6.98 1.23 23.61
N ALA A 67 6.20 0.93 24.65
CA ALA A 67 5.58 -0.39 24.80
C ALA A 67 4.58 -0.67 23.67
N THR A 68 3.75 0.30 23.34
CA THR A 68 2.78 0.19 22.24
C THR A 68 3.49 0.11 20.89
N ALA A 69 4.53 0.93 20.69
CA ALA A 69 5.31 0.91 19.46
C ALA A 69 5.96 -0.46 19.22
N GLU A 70 6.49 -1.09 20.26
CA GLU A 70 7.08 -2.42 20.15
C GLU A 70 6.05 -3.48 19.77
N GLN A 71 4.87 -3.43 20.37
CA GLN A 71 3.76 -4.32 20.00
C GLN A 71 3.35 -4.15 18.54
N LEU A 72 3.27 -2.91 18.07
CA LEU A 72 2.95 -2.62 16.66
C LEU A 72 4.02 -3.15 15.72
N ARG A 73 5.30 -2.95 16.03
CA ARG A 73 6.40 -3.47 15.21
C ARG A 73 6.33 -4.98 15.06
N GLU A 74 6.02 -5.67 16.15
CA GLU A 74 5.87 -7.13 16.12
C GLU A 74 4.70 -7.55 15.25
N LEU A 75 3.54 -6.92 15.39
CA LEU A 75 2.35 -7.24 14.59
C LEU A 75 2.55 -6.92 13.11
N ILE A 76 3.21 -5.81 12.78
CA ILE A 76 3.56 -5.47 11.40
C ILE A 76 4.44 -6.57 10.80
N SER A 77 5.48 -6.97 11.51
CA SER A 77 6.42 -8.00 11.05
C SER A 77 5.76 -9.34 10.79
N LYS A 78 4.67 -9.63 11.47
CA LYS A 78 3.87 -10.84 11.27
C LYS A 78 2.87 -10.73 10.12
N GLY A 79 2.71 -9.55 9.53
CA GLY A 79 1.67 -9.30 8.54
C GLY A 79 0.27 -9.35 9.12
N ALA A 80 0.12 -9.04 10.40
CA ALA A 80 -1.15 -9.18 11.12
C ALA A 80 -2.09 -7.98 10.99
N LEU A 81 -1.59 -6.86 10.48
CA LEU A 81 -2.39 -5.66 10.28
C LEU A 81 -3.02 -5.65 8.89
N SER A 82 -4.01 -4.79 8.71
CA SER A 82 -4.72 -4.66 7.43
C SER A 82 -3.80 -4.16 6.33
N GLY A 83 -4.17 -4.43 5.09
CA GLY A 83 -3.41 -4.04 3.91
C GLY A 83 -4.19 -3.15 2.97
N LEU A 84 -3.75 -3.13 1.71
CA LEU A 84 -4.27 -2.27 0.67
C LEU A 84 -4.79 -3.11 -0.50
N VAL A 85 -5.80 -2.59 -1.18
CA VAL A 85 -6.32 -3.18 -2.42
C VAL A 85 -6.30 -2.11 -3.51
N PHE A 86 -5.63 -2.41 -4.62
CA PHE A 86 -5.53 -1.52 -5.76
C PHE A 86 -6.22 -2.12 -6.98
N HIS A 87 -6.57 -1.29 -7.94
CA HIS A 87 -6.96 -1.70 -9.28
C HIS A 87 -5.85 -1.42 -10.29
N THR A 88 -5.80 -2.21 -11.34
CA THR A 88 -4.96 -1.99 -12.51
C THR A 88 -5.74 -2.31 -13.78
N ASP A 89 -5.33 -1.72 -14.89
CA ASP A 89 -5.92 -2.03 -16.21
C ASP A 89 -5.29 -3.25 -16.86
N ASP A 90 -4.06 -3.60 -16.47
CA ASP A 90 -3.33 -4.75 -17.05
C ASP A 90 -2.47 -5.41 -15.98
N ILE A 91 -3.05 -6.41 -15.32
CA ILE A 91 -2.40 -7.05 -14.17
C ILE A 91 -1.17 -7.88 -14.58
N ARG A 92 -1.17 -8.50 -15.76
CA ARG A 92 -0.04 -9.33 -16.18
C ARG A 92 1.15 -8.48 -16.57
N ALA A 93 0.92 -7.34 -17.23
CA ALA A 93 1.97 -6.36 -17.49
C ALA A 93 2.51 -5.77 -16.17
N LEU A 94 1.64 -5.47 -15.22
CA LEU A 94 2.07 -5.00 -13.92
C LEU A 94 2.88 -6.05 -13.17
N TYR A 95 2.48 -7.30 -13.20
CA TYR A 95 3.21 -8.40 -12.57
C TYR A 95 4.65 -8.50 -13.12
N GLU A 96 4.81 -8.44 -14.44
CA GLU A 96 6.14 -8.43 -15.05
C GLU A 96 6.96 -7.21 -14.64
N THR A 97 6.35 -6.04 -14.66
CA THR A 97 7.01 -4.79 -14.26
C THR A 97 7.48 -4.83 -12.81
N LEU A 98 6.66 -5.34 -11.90
CA LEU A 98 7.04 -5.47 -10.50
C LEU A 98 8.24 -6.41 -10.32
N GLN A 99 8.26 -7.53 -11.04
CA GLN A 99 9.39 -8.45 -11.00
C GLN A 99 10.68 -7.80 -11.54
N GLU A 100 10.58 -7.05 -12.62
CA GLU A 100 11.71 -6.29 -13.19
C GLU A 100 12.25 -5.25 -12.20
N ARG A 101 11.39 -4.68 -11.38
CA ARG A 101 11.76 -3.72 -10.34
C ARG A 101 12.27 -4.37 -9.05
N GLY A 102 12.37 -5.68 -9.01
CA GLY A 102 12.93 -6.42 -7.90
C GLY A 102 11.94 -6.85 -6.83
N VAL A 103 10.65 -6.76 -7.07
CA VAL A 103 9.64 -7.31 -6.17
C VAL A 103 9.66 -8.83 -6.26
N THR A 104 9.80 -9.51 -5.13
CA THR A 104 9.89 -10.97 -5.06
C THR A 104 8.86 -11.62 -4.14
N ASP A 105 8.30 -10.86 -3.19
CA ASP A 105 7.39 -11.40 -2.18
C ASP A 105 5.94 -11.39 -2.68
N PHE A 106 5.65 -12.27 -3.63
CA PHE A 106 4.29 -12.50 -4.11
C PHE A 106 3.63 -13.61 -3.32
N THR A 107 2.48 -13.33 -2.73
CA THR A 107 1.68 -14.34 -2.03
C THR A 107 0.81 -15.12 -2.99
N GLN A 108 0.52 -14.56 -4.16
CA GLN A 108 -0.25 -15.20 -5.21
C GLN A 108 0.07 -14.56 -6.55
N GLU A 109 0.34 -15.39 -7.56
CA GLU A 109 0.44 -14.95 -8.96
C GLU A 109 -0.94 -14.52 -9.50
N PRO A 110 -1.01 -13.79 -10.62
CA PRO A 110 -2.30 -13.46 -11.21
C PRO A 110 -3.16 -14.69 -11.48
N ILE A 111 -4.37 -14.70 -10.94
CA ILE A 111 -5.34 -15.80 -11.11
C ILE A 111 -6.66 -15.22 -11.58
N ASP A 112 -7.24 -15.86 -12.60
CA ASP A 112 -8.53 -15.47 -13.13
C ASP A 112 -9.67 -16.00 -12.26
N HIS A 113 -10.61 -15.11 -11.95
CA HIS A 113 -11.85 -15.41 -11.23
C HIS A 113 -13.05 -14.88 -12.01
N PHE A 114 -14.26 -15.18 -11.55
CA PHE A 114 -15.46 -14.67 -12.20
C PHE A 114 -15.58 -13.14 -12.14
N TYR A 115 -15.01 -12.51 -11.11
CA TYR A 115 -15.07 -11.05 -10.90
C TYR A 115 -13.91 -10.29 -11.56
N GLY A 116 -12.91 -10.99 -12.03
CA GLY A 116 -11.71 -10.41 -12.64
C GLY A 116 -10.49 -11.24 -12.33
N THR A 117 -9.33 -10.67 -12.55
CA THR A 117 -8.04 -11.30 -12.26
C THR A 117 -7.40 -10.60 -11.08
N ASP A 118 -6.88 -11.35 -10.11
CA ASP A 118 -6.19 -10.75 -8.98
C ASP A 118 -4.84 -11.38 -8.69
N MET A 119 -4.01 -10.65 -7.96
CA MET A 119 -2.74 -11.13 -7.42
C MET A 119 -2.51 -10.55 -6.04
N GLY A 120 -1.61 -11.16 -5.29
CA GLY A 120 -1.23 -10.70 -3.96
C GLY A 120 0.27 -10.59 -3.82
N LEU A 121 0.71 -9.60 -3.06
CA LEU A 121 2.11 -9.42 -2.69
C LEU A 121 2.19 -8.79 -1.29
N ARG A 122 3.40 -8.70 -0.78
CA ARG A 122 3.67 -8.01 0.48
C ARG A 122 4.64 -6.87 0.25
N ASP A 123 4.49 -5.82 1.04
CA ASP A 123 5.50 -4.78 1.10
C ASP A 123 6.72 -5.27 1.92
N PRO A 124 7.82 -4.50 2.02
CA PRO A 124 9.03 -4.94 2.73
C PRO A 124 8.82 -5.24 4.22
N PHE A 125 7.71 -4.78 4.80
CA PHE A 125 7.43 -4.91 6.24
C PHE A 125 6.45 -6.04 6.54
N GLY A 126 5.81 -6.59 5.52
CA GLY A 126 4.82 -7.65 5.66
C GLY A 126 3.38 -7.23 5.43
N ASN A 127 3.11 -5.96 5.11
CA ASN A 127 1.74 -5.52 4.81
C ASN A 127 1.23 -6.18 3.53
N ALA A 128 0.02 -6.72 3.59
CA ALA A 128 -0.59 -7.37 2.45
C ALA A 128 -1.09 -6.36 1.42
N ILE A 129 -0.81 -6.64 0.16
CA ILE A 129 -1.27 -5.83 -0.97
C ILE A 129 -1.98 -6.77 -1.95
N ARG A 130 -3.23 -6.42 -2.31
CA ARG A 130 -3.99 -7.10 -3.35
C ARG A 130 -4.13 -6.16 -4.53
N ILE A 131 -4.00 -6.69 -5.74
CA ILE A 131 -4.20 -5.94 -6.97
C ILE A 131 -5.21 -6.68 -7.82
N LEU A 132 -6.19 -5.95 -8.32
CA LEU A 132 -7.34 -6.48 -9.03
C LEU A 132 -7.47 -5.80 -10.39
N GLU A 133 -7.57 -6.61 -11.44
CA GLU A 133 -7.97 -6.16 -12.76
C GLU A 133 -9.45 -6.52 -12.95
N ARG A 134 -10.27 -5.51 -13.16
CA ARG A 134 -11.70 -5.74 -13.41
C ARG A 134 -11.92 -6.35 -14.78
N LYS A 135 -12.95 -7.19 -14.90
CA LYS A 135 -13.42 -7.63 -16.21
C LYS A 135 -13.82 -6.43 -17.05
N THR A 136 -13.46 -6.48 -18.35
CA THR A 136 -13.78 -5.41 -19.29
C THR A 136 -15.27 -5.28 -19.57
N ALA A 137 -16.03 -6.37 -19.47
CA ALA A 137 -17.49 -6.30 -19.50
C ALA A 137 -17.99 -6.01 -18.08
N PRO A 138 -18.93 -5.06 -17.89
CA PRO A 138 -19.49 -4.86 -16.58
C PRO A 138 -20.09 -6.17 -16.09
N VAL A 139 -19.66 -6.59 -14.90
CA VAL A 139 -20.37 -7.64 -14.17
C VAL A 139 -21.80 -7.19 -14.08
N ALA A 140 -22.73 -8.03 -14.52
CA ALA A 140 -24.13 -7.68 -14.54
C ALA A 140 -24.51 -7.05 -13.21
N THR A 141 -24.71 -5.76 -13.25
CA THR A 141 -25.30 -5.05 -12.15
C THR A 141 -26.75 -5.50 -12.11
N ALA A 142 -27.02 -6.31 -11.16
CA ALA A 142 -28.41 -6.58 -10.89
C ALA A 142 -29.09 -5.25 -10.56
#